data_0971e14d24ce301267440cf2072e80f2
#
_entry.id   0971e14d24ce301267440cf2072e80f2
#
_cell.length_a   1.000
_cell.length_b   1.000
_cell.length_c   1.000
_cell.angle_alpha   90.00
_cell.angle_beta   90.00
_cell.angle_gamma   90.00
#
_symmetry.space_group_name_H-M   'P 1'
#
loop_
_entity.id
_entity.type
_entity.pdbx_description
1 polymer ?
#
loop_
_entity_poly.entity_id
_entity_poly.type
_entity_poly.pdbx_seq_one_letter_code
_entity_poly.pdbx_strand_id
1 'polypeptide(L)'
;VHMGTDGADMKCVACHGTNHDPKDGSVNHGNAGMSLHSVHEGEMKVCTDCHGNQQNIHVGTDAEGMIGPGWHERLACQTCHIPAIARKFSTQSEWYWADSGQDIEPPIDHETGRPEYDKKKGSFKWENDVRPVLRYSNGKWERKLIGVSDKYTSEPIQLAVPQGDYNDPEAMIYPFKLMVGNQPVDPNTKTVLVPHLFGGKGGPNPY
;
A
#
# COMPACT_ATOMS: atom_id res chain seq x y z
N VAL A 1 -8.46 12.85 10.85
CA VAL A 1 -9.06 14.13 10.44
C VAL A 1 -10.20 13.90 9.46
N HIS A 2 -9.98 13.34 8.27
CA HIS A 2 -11.05 13.19 7.27
C HIS A 2 -12.13 12.17 7.68
N MET A 3 -11.74 11.00 8.17
CA MET A 3 -12.65 9.89 8.50
C MET A 3 -12.95 9.78 10.00
N GLY A 4 -12.41 10.65 10.82
CA GLY A 4 -12.69 10.64 12.25
C GLY A 4 -14.02 11.35 12.57
N THR A 5 -14.76 10.81 13.55
CA THR A 5 -16.02 11.41 14.03
C THR A 5 -15.82 12.79 14.63
N ASP A 6 -14.61 13.07 15.16
CA ASP A 6 -14.20 14.38 15.67
C ASP A 6 -13.66 15.29 14.54
N GLY A 7 -13.66 14.82 13.30
CA GLY A 7 -13.22 15.55 12.11
C GLY A 7 -14.37 15.73 11.12
N ALA A 8 -14.09 15.47 9.85
CA ALA A 8 -15.06 15.63 8.78
C ALA A 8 -16.04 14.45 8.63
N ASP A 9 -15.84 13.37 9.37
CA ASP A 9 -16.62 12.11 9.32
C ASP A 9 -16.91 11.62 7.89
N MET A 10 -15.93 11.77 7.01
CA MET A 10 -16.06 11.42 5.59
C MET A 10 -16.14 9.91 5.41
N LYS A 11 -17.04 9.48 4.54
CA LYS A 11 -17.14 8.07 4.13
C LYS A 11 -16.09 7.76 3.04
N CYS A 12 -15.73 6.49 2.90
CA CYS A 12 -14.73 6.05 1.90
C CYS A 12 -15.05 6.56 0.49
N VAL A 13 -16.34 6.57 0.12
CA VAL A 13 -16.83 7.04 -1.18
C VAL A 13 -16.63 8.55 -1.41
N ALA A 14 -16.33 9.32 -0.39
CA ALA A 14 -16.03 10.74 -0.56
C ALA A 14 -14.71 10.98 -1.28
N CYS A 15 -13.77 10.03 -1.18
CA CYS A 15 -12.48 10.07 -1.87
C CYS A 15 -12.40 9.01 -2.97
N HIS A 16 -13.01 7.83 -2.72
CA HIS A 16 -13.07 6.75 -3.70
C HIS A 16 -14.36 6.89 -4.50
N GLY A 17 -14.25 7.26 -5.78
CA GLY A 17 -15.41 7.35 -6.67
C GLY A 17 -16.12 6.00 -6.81
N THR A 18 -17.41 6.04 -7.03
CA THR A 18 -18.23 4.87 -7.36
C THR A 18 -18.74 5.07 -8.77
N ASN A 19 -18.16 4.37 -9.75
CA ASN A 19 -18.75 4.28 -11.09
C ASN A 19 -19.59 3.02 -11.18
N HIS A 20 -20.79 3.22 -11.67
CA HIS A 20 -21.63 2.12 -12.14
C HIS A 20 -21.21 1.75 -13.55
N ASP A 21 -20.85 0.51 -13.79
CA ASP A 21 -20.71 0.02 -15.16
C ASP A 21 -22.10 0.10 -15.82
N PRO A 22 -22.26 0.89 -16.90
CA PRO A 22 -23.54 1.04 -17.56
C PRO A 22 -24.06 -0.23 -18.21
N LYS A 23 -23.24 -1.29 -18.32
CA LYS A 23 -23.61 -2.55 -18.96
C LYS A 23 -24.24 -3.56 -18.00
N ASP A 24 -23.79 -3.62 -16.78
CA ASP A 24 -24.24 -4.64 -15.81
C ASP A 24 -24.67 -4.06 -14.45
N GLY A 25 -24.55 -2.74 -14.28
CA GLY A 25 -24.88 -2.07 -13.02
C GLY A 25 -23.94 -2.39 -11.87
N SER A 26 -22.84 -3.08 -12.15
CA SER A 26 -21.83 -3.36 -11.13
C SER A 26 -21.21 -2.04 -10.64
N VAL A 27 -21.08 -1.94 -9.34
CA VAL A 27 -20.37 -0.80 -8.72
C VAL A 27 -18.89 -1.06 -8.80
N ASN A 28 -18.25 -0.42 -9.75
CA ASN A 28 -16.81 -0.39 -9.76
C ASN A 28 -16.36 0.58 -8.66
N HIS A 29 -16.10 0.05 -7.49
CA HIS A 29 -15.42 0.82 -6.47
C HIS A 29 -14.03 1.14 -7.03
N GLY A 30 -13.82 2.37 -7.46
CA GLY A 30 -12.51 2.87 -7.82
C GLY A 30 -11.58 2.63 -6.64
N ASN A 31 -10.97 1.48 -6.60
CA ASN A 31 -9.92 1.21 -5.64
C ASN A 31 -8.70 1.96 -6.11
N ALA A 32 -8.21 2.82 -5.27
CA ALA A 32 -6.82 3.24 -5.37
C ALA A 32 -5.98 1.97 -5.54
N GLY A 33 -5.53 1.71 -6.75
CA GLY A 33 -4.79 0.51 -7.07
C GLY A 33 -5.47 -0.49 -8.00
N MET A 34 -6.73 -0.34 -8.36
CA MET A 34 -7.33 -1.23 -9.37
C MET A 34 -7.35 -0.65 -10.78
N SER A 35 -7.52 0.63 -10.97
CA SER A 35 -7.21 1.25 -12.26
C SER A 35 -5.71 1.50 -12.34
N LEU A 36 -4.96 0.46 -12.09
CA LEU A 36 -3.60 0.37 -12.50
C LEU A 36 -2.71 1.51 -12.04
N HIS A 37 -2.79 1.84 -10.74
CA HIS A 37 -1.47 2.06 -10.23
C HIS A 37 -0.98 3.49 -10.18
N SER A 38 -1.82 4.43 -10.49
CA SER A 38 -1.51 5.81 -10.21
C SER A 38 -2.37 6.34 -9.07
N VAL A 39 -1.76 7.00 -8.13
CA VAL A 39 -2.48 7.87 -7.17
C VAL A 39 -3.07 9.10 -7.89
N HIS A 40 -2.75 9.27 -9.16
CA HIS A 40 -3.14 10.39 -10.01
C HIS A 40 -4.11 10.00 -11.12
N GLU A 41 -4.30 8.69 -11.38
CA GLU A 41 -5.19 8.21 -12.43
C GLU A 41 -6.38 7.47 -11.82
N GLY A 42 -7.55 7.77 -12.32
CA GLY A 42 -8.78 7.15 -11.92
C GLY A 42 -9.72 8.13 -11.21
N GLU A 43 -10.78 7.62 -10.66
CA GLU A 43 -11.84 8.40 -10.05
C GLU A 43 -11.61 8.76 -8.58
N MET A 44 -10.41 8.49 -8.07
CA MET A 44 -10.02 8.99 -6.78
C MET A 44 -9.83 10.50 -6.84
N LYS A 45 -10.49 11.18 -5.94
CA LYS A 45 -10.20 12.58 -5.70
C LYS A 45 -8.78 12.74 -5.17
N VAL A 46 -8.09 13.70 -5.72
CA VAL A 46 -6.81 14.16 -5.18
C VAL A 46 -7.05 15.22 -4.11
N CYS A 47 -6.05 15.45 -3.28
CA CYS A 47 -6.18 16.40 -2.17
C CYS A 47 -6.64 17.80 -2.62
N THR A 48 -6.14 18.23 -3.78
CA THR A 48 -6.44 19.54 -4.35
C THR A 48 -7.86 19.71 -4.88
N ASP A 49 -8.61 18.63 -5.09
CA ASP A 49 -10.03 18.71 -5.47
C ASP A 49 -10.90 19.34 -4.38
N CYS A 50 -10.47 19.20 -3.12
CA CYS A 50 -11.16 19.78 -1.96
C CYS A 50 -10.39 20.92 -1.32
N HIS A 51 -9.05 20.82 -1.30
CA HIS A 51 -8.18 21.78 -0.62
C HIS A 51 -7.64 22.89 -1.53
N GLY A 52 -7.96 22.86 -2.83
CA GLY A 52 -7.52 23.86 -3.78
C GLY A 52 -6.01 23.80 -4.08
N ASN A 53 -5.50 24.87 -4.68
CA ASN A 53 -4.11 24.93 -5.13
C ASN A 53 -3.15 24.92 -3.93
N GLN A 54 -2.09 24.13 -4.00
CA GLN A 54 -1.05 23.98 -2.99
C GLN A 54 -0.44 25.32 -2.54
N GLN A 55 -0.31 26.28 -3.44
CA GLN A 55 0.23 27.61 -3.15
C GLN A 55 -0.63 28.40 -2.15
N ASN A 56 -1.92 28.12 -2.07
CA ASN A 56 -2.83 28.84 -1.20
C ASN A 56 -3.10 28.15 0.14
N ILE A 57 -2.79 26.85 0.25
CA ILE A 57 -3.08 26.07 1.47
C ILE A 57 -2.11 26.42 2.59
N HIS A 58 -0.87 26.77 2.27
CA HIS A 58 0.18 27.03 3.24
C HIS A 58 0.51 28.52 3.38
N VAL A 59 -0.29 29.41 2.77
CA VAL A 59 -0.10 30.85 2.91
C VAL A 59 -0.29 31.30 4.36
N GLY A 60 0.72 31.99 4.89
CA GLY A 60 0.68 32.53 6.26
C GLY A 60 1.02 31.52 7.35
N THR A 61 1.57 30.37 7.02
CA THR A 61 2.16 29.42 7.99
C THR A 61 3.67 29.55 8.02
N ASP A 62 4.29 29.27 9.18
CA ASP A 62 5.77 29.24 9.31
C ASP A 62 6.44 28.27 8.33
N ALA A 63 5.67 27.37 7.73
CA ALA A 63 6.11 26.49 6.68
C ALA A 63 6.52 27.22 5.39
N GLU A 64 6.04 28.43 5.14
CA GLU A 64 6.47 29.25 4.01
C GLU A 64 7.97 29.59 4.05
N GLY A 65 8.52 29.77 5.25
CA GLY A 65 9.94 30.02 5.45
C GLY A 65 10.83 28.76 5.31
N MET A 66 10.24 27.59 5.49
CA MET A 66 10.95 26.31 5.45
C MET A 66 10.89 25.63 4.08
N ILE A 67 9.82 25.87 3.32
CA ILE A 67 9.57 25.21 2.04
C ILE A 67 9.41 26.29 0.99
N GLY A 68 10.53 26.70 0.40
CA GLY A 68 10.53 27.71 -0.64
C GLY A 68 9.76 27.29 -1.90
N PRO A 69 9.45 28.24 -2.81
CA PRO A 69 8.77 27.96 -4.07
C PRO A 69 9.50 26.88 -4.85
N GLY A 70 8.77 25.88 -5.34
CA GLY A 70 9.31 24.77 -6.13
C GLY A 70 9.53 23.47 -5.34
N TRP A 71 9.65 23.49 -4.04
CA TRP A 71 9.80 22.25 -3.24
C TRP A 71 8.50 21.47 -3.16
N HIS A 72 7.36 22.14 -3.07
CA HIS A 72 6.06 21.49 -3.04
C HIS A 72 5.71 20.74 -4.33
N GLU A 73 6.26 21.15 -5.47
CA GLU A 73 6.00 20.49 -6.76
C GLU A 73 6.54 19.06 -6.81
N ARG A 74 7.51 18.74 -5.95
CA ARG A 74 8.15 17.42 -5.86
C ARG A 74 7.75 16.62 -4.62
N LEU A 75 6.91 17.16 -3.78
CA LEU A 75 6.41 16.52 -2.56
C LEU A 75 4.92 16.25 -2.69
N ALA A 76 4.53 14.99 -2.59
CA ALA A 76 3.13 14.65 -2.43
C ALA A 76 2.62 15.15 -1.07
N CYS A 77 1.38 15.61 -1.00
CA CYS A 77 0.77 16.09 0.25
C CYS A 77 0.90 15.07 1.39
N GLN A 78 0.78 13.80 1.04
CA GLN A 78 0.90 12.67 1.96
C GLN A 78 2.27 12.56 2.61
N THR A 79 3.33 13.11 2.00
CA THR A 79 4.68 13.07 2.56
C THR A 79 4.77 13.76 3.93
N CYS A 80 4.05 14.86 4.09
CA CYS A 80 3.96 15.59 5.35
C CYS A 80 2.70 15.22 6.15
N HIS A 81 1.57 14.99 5.46
CA HIS A 81 0.28 14.75 6.11
C HIS A 81 0.03 13.31 6.53
N ILE A 82 0.91 12.37 6.13
CA ILE A 82 0.94 10.99 6.66
C ILE A 82 2.30 10.72 7.34
N PRO A 83 2.54 11.29 8.52
CA PRO A 83 3.82 11.12 9.22
C PRO A 83 4.04 9.70 9.74
N ALA A 84 2.96 8.94 9.92
CA ALA A 84 2.98 7.54 10.32
C ALA A 84 1.81 6.78 9.71
N ILE A 85 2.06 5.54 9.32
CA ILE A 85 1.08 4.60 8.78
C ILE A 85 0.52 3.75 9.93
N ALA A 86 -0.76 3.36 9.85
CA ALA A 86 -1.41 2.49 10.84
C ALA A 86 -1.56 3.13 12.24
N ARG A 87 -1.94 4.39 12.30
CA ARG A 87 -2.11 5.15 13.55
C ARG A 87 -3.27 4.68 14.42
N LYS A 88 -4.30 4.08 13.85
CA LYS A 88 -5.49 3.62 14.59
C LYS A 88 -5.59 2.10 14.64
N PHE A 89 -5.27 1.44 13.57
CA PHE A 89 -5.29 0.00 13.45
C PHE A 89 -3.92 -0.48 12.98
N SER A 90 -3.43 -1.55 13.58
CA SER A 90 -2.16 -2.17 13.22
C SER A 90 -2.14 -2.62 11.77
N THR A 91 -0.97 -2.60 11.18
CA THR A 91 -0.69 -3.14 9.84
C THR A 91 0.33 -4.25 9.93
N GLN A 92 0.20 -5.24 9.07
CA GLN A 92 1.20 -6.29 8.94
C GLN A 92 2.42 -5.73 8.22
N SER A 93 3.58 -5.75 8.88
CA SER A 93 4.85 -5.28 8.32
C SER A 93 5.76 -6.42 7.86
N GLU A 94 5.64 -7.58 8.49
CA GLU A 94 6.43 -8.74 8.11
C GLU A 94 5.57 -10.00 7.97
N TRP A 95 5.99 -10.91 7.08
CA TRP A 95 5.31 -12.19 6.84
C TRP A 95 6.30 -13.28 6.47
N TYR A 96 6.36 -14.34 7.29
CA TYR A 96 7.31 -15.41 7.14
C TYR A 96 6.62 -16.76 6.88
N TRP A 97 6.49 -17.11 5.61
CA TRP A 97 5.92 -18.38 5.16
C TRP A 97 6.70 -19.60 5.60
N ALA A 98 8.02 -19.49 5.79
CA ALA A 98 8.87 -20.60 6.21
C ALA A 98 8.46 -21.20 7.55
N ASP A 99 7.73 -20.43 8.37
CA ASP A 99 7.29 -20.86 9.69
C ASP A 99 5.94 -21.60 9.66
N SER A 100 5.29 -21.71 8.50
CA SER A 100 3.97 -22.34 8.37
C SER A 100 4.00 -23.85 8.67
N GLY A 101 2.84 -24.40 9.00
CA GLY A 101 2.64 -25.83 9.21
C GLY A 101 2.74 -26.31 10.65
N GLN A 102 3.16 -25.48 11.58
CA GLN A 102 3.30 -25.86 12.98
C GLN A 102 1.94 -25.91 13.69
N ASP A 103 1.74 -26.94 14.54
CA ASP A 103 0.57 -27.05 15.43
C ASP A 103 0.86 -26.37 16.77
N ILE A 104 0.82 -25.04 16.76
CA ILE A 104 1.03 -24.21 17.96
C ILE A 104 -0.19 -23.31 18.18
N GLU A 105 -0.44 -22.97 19.45
CA GLU A 105 -1.36 -21.87 19.76
C GLU A 105 -0.76 -20.56 19.26
N PRO A 106 -1.48 -19.77 18.46
CA PRO A 106 -0.95 -18.53 17.92
C PRO A 106 -0.57 -17.54 19.03
N PRO A 107 0.70 -17.10 19.13
CA PRO A 107 1.06 -16.00 20.00
C PRO A 107 0.24 -14.76 19.63
N ILE A 108 -0.11 -13.98 20.63
CA ILE A 108 -0.82 -12.72 20.45
C ILE A 108 0.15 -11.58 20.74
N ASP A 109 0.31 -10.71 19.78
CA ASP A 109 1.06 -9.47 19.95
C ASP A 109 0.39 -8.59 21.01
N HIS A 110 1.15 -8.22 22.05
CA HIS A 110 0.63 -7.51 23.22
C HIS A 110 0.24 -6.06 22.93
N GLU A 111 0.84 -5.42 21.92
CA GLU A 111 0.57 -4.03 21.57
C GLU A 111 -0.63 -3.91 20.65
N THR A 112 -0.76 -4.84 19.71
CA THR A 112 -1.78 -4.76 18.66
C THR A 112 -2.98 -5.68 18.91
N GLY A 113 -2.85 -6.67 19.81
CA GLY A 113 -3.85 -7.70 20.06
C GLY A 113 -4.07 -8.64 18.85
N ARG A 114 -3.14 -8.70 17.91
CA ARG A 114 -3.23 -9.52 16.71
C ARG A 114 -2.49 -10.84 16.87
N PRO A 115 -2.99 -11.94 16.26
CA PRO A 115 -2.24 -13.19 16.24
C PRO A 115 -0.98 -13.01 15.38
N GLU A 116 0.16 -13.46 15.93
CA GLU A 116 1.46 -13.40 15.24
C GLU A 116 1.74 -14.65 14.41
N TYR A 117 0.82 -15.60 14.39
CA TYR A 117 0.97 -16.85 13.66
C TYR A 117 -0.37 -17.37 13.13
N ASP A 118 -0.33 -18.01 11.97
CA ASP A 118 -1.40 -18.83 11.41
C ASP A 118 -0.79 -20.07 10.77
N LYS A 119 -1.29 -21.26 11.11
CA LYS A 119 -0.75 -22.55 10.64
C LYS A 119 -0.60 -22.62 9.11
N LYS A 120 -1.52 -22.00 8.36
CA LYS A 120 -1.50 -22.02 6.88
C LYS A 120 -0.63 -20.94 6.27
N LYS A 121 -0.20 -19.96 7.06
CA LYS A 121 0.45 -18.74 6.54
C LYS A 121 1.82 -18.48 7.14
N GLY A 122 2.13 -19.05 8.30
CA GLY A 122 3.37 -18.79 9.02
C GLY A 122 3.25 -17.63 10.01
N SER A 123 4.36 -16.99 10.31
CA SER A 123 4.42 -15.93 11.31
C SER A 123 4.33 -14.53 10.72
N PHE A 124 3.86 -13.60 11.56
CA PHE A 124 3.60 -12.21 11.21
C PHE A 124 4.20 -11.28 12.23
N LYS A 125 4.52 -10.07 11.78
CA LYS A 125 4.74 -8.93 12.65
C LYS A 125 3.70 -7.85 12.35
N TRP A 126 3.08 -7.35 13.40
CA TRP A 126 2.11 -6.26 13.34
C TRP A 126 2.70 -5.01 13.98
N GLU A 127 2.44 -3.87 13.41
CA GLU A 127 2.97 -2.60 13.93
C GLU A 127 1.93 -1.50 13.84
N ASN A 128 2.00 -0.58 14.80
CA ASN A 128 1.31 0.69 14.79
C ASN A 128 2.33 1.82 14.54
N ASP A 129 1.84 2.96 14.11
CA ASP A 129 2.63 4.17 13.90
C ASP A 129 3.92 3.96 13.08
N VAL A 130 3.82 3.11 12.06
CA VAL A 130 4.96 2.75 11.20
C VAL A 130 5.47 3.99 10.46
N ARG A 131 6.75 4.29 10.62
CA ARG A 131 7.40 5.37 9.88
C ARG A 131 7.44 5.03 8.39
N PRO A 132 6.92 5.90 7.51
CA PRO A 132 6.97 5.67 6.07
C PRO A 132 8.39 5.68 5.51
N VAL A 133 8.61 4.89 4.47
CA VAL A 133 9.76 5.02 3.59
C VAL A 133 9.40 6.00 2.48
N LEU A 134 10.18 7.07 2.35
CA LEU A 134 9.97 8.08 1.33
C LEU A 134 10.70 7.69 0.05
N ARG A 135 9.99 7.68 -1.07
CA ARG A 135 10.57 7.40 -2.39
C ARG A 135 9.91 8.27 -3.46
N TYR A 136 10.64 8.51 -4.53
CA TYR A 136 10.04 9.07 -5.74
C TYR A 136 9.04 8.07 -6.32
N SER A 137 7.91 8.59 -6.78
CA SER A 137 6.88 7.81 -7.44
C SER A 137 6.15 8.67 -8.46
N ASN A 138 6.02 8.15 -9.67
CA ASN A 138 5.19 8.72 -10.73
C ASN A 138 3.82 8.03 -10.83
N GLY A 139 3.44 7.28 -9.78
CA GLY A 139 2.20 6.51 -9.73
C GLY A 139 2.27 5.14 -10.37
N LYS A 140 3.29 4.84 -11.16
CA LYS A 140 3.49 3.53 -11.78
C LYS A 140 4.23 2.58 -10.86
N TRP A 141 4.05 1.28 -11.08
CA TRP A 141 4.67 0.23 -10.29
C TRP A 141 5.31 -0.82 -11.20
N GLU A 142 6.53 -1.23 -10.86
CA GLU A 142 7.06 -2.50 -11.30
C GLU A 142 6.57 -3.58 -10.33
N ARG A 143 6.00 -4.64 -10.86
CA ARG A 143 5.51 -5.79 -10.08
C ARG A 143 5.99 -7.09 -10.67
N LYS A 144 6.40 -8.00 -9.82
CA LYS A 144 6.65 -9.38 -10.23
C LYS A 144 5.32 -10.11 -10.32
N LEU A 145 5.00 -10.64 -11.50
CA LEU A 145 3.82 -11.45 -11.73
C LEU A 145 4.09 -12.86 -11.25
N ILE A 146 3.71 -13.11 -10.01
CA ILE A 146 3.96 -14.36 -9.32
C ILE A 146 3.37 -15.53 -10.11
N GLY A 147 4.21 -16.53 -10.38
CA GLY A 147 3.80 -17.79 -11.01
C GLY A 147 3.63 -17.74 -12.54
N VAL A 148 3.92 -16.61 -13.21
CA VAL A 148 3.72 -16.49 -14.65
C VAL A 148 5.03 -16.37 -15.41
N SER A 149 5.70 -15.24 -15.40
CA SER A 149 6.83 -14.99 -16.29
C SER A 149 8.01 -14.31 -15.62
N ASP A 150 7.79 -13.64 -14.51
CA ASP A 150 8.83 -12.84 -13.90
C ASP A 150 9.78 -13.67 -13.07
N LYS A 151 10.99 -13.80 -13.59
CA LYS A 151 12.08 -14.44 -12.86
C LYS A 151 12.74 -13.44 -11.92
N TYR A 152 13.08 -13.90 -10.73
CA TYR A 152 13.93 -13.11 -9.87
C TYR A 152 15.41 -13.24 -10.29
N THR A 153 16.14 -12.14 -10.20
CA THR A 153 17.56 -12.07 -10.58
C THR A 153 18.48 -11.76 -9.40
N SER A 154 17.89 -11.37 -8.29
CA SER A 154 18.62 -10.98 -7.07
C SER A 154 17.80 -11.28 -5.82
N GLU A 155 18.48 -11.36 -4.70
CA GLU A 155 17.88 -11.44 -3.37
C GLU A 155 18.36 -10.22 -2.54
N PRO A 156 17.49 -9.58 -1.76
CA PRO A 156 16.06 -9.85 -1.62
C PRO A 156 15.27 -9.57 -2.91
N ILE A 157 14.21 -10.36 -3.13
CA ILE A 157 13.35 -10.19 -4.31
C ILE A 157 12.41 -9.01 -4.08
N GLN A 158 12.46 -8.02 -4.94
CA GLN A 158 11.53 -6.90 -4.91
C GLN A 158 10.25 -7.26 -5.65
N LEU A 159 9.16 -7.53 -4.92
CA LEU A 159 7.89 -7.96 -5.50
C LEU A 159 7.08 -6.79 -6.09
N ALA A 160 7.17 -5.63 -5.48
CA ALA A 160 6.52 -4.42 -5.96
C ALA A 160 7.39 -3.20 -5.64
N VAL A 161 7.69 -2.40 -6.65
CA VAL A 161 8.53 -1.21 -6.53
C VAL A 161 7.85 -0.03 -7.20
N PRO A 162 7.65 1.09 -6.49
CA PRO A 162 7.17 2.32 -7.14
C PRO A 162 8.21 2.81 -8.14
N GLN A 163 7.73 3.28 -9.29
CA GLN A 163 8.56 3.81 -10.37
C GLN A 163 8.68 5.32 -10.25
N GLY A 164 9.79 5.84 -10.75
CA GLY A 164 10.14 7.25 -10.74
C GLY A 164 11.43 7.51 -9.98
N ASP A 165 12.13 8.55 -10.39
CA ASP A 165 13.36 9.02 -9.76
C ASP A 165 13.43 10.55 -9.75
N TYR A 166 14.57 11.07 -9.32
CA TYR A 166 14.78 12.52 -9.26
C TYR A 166 14.67 13.21 -10.62
N ASN A 167 15.04 12.57 -11.72
CA ASN A 167 15.03 13.13 -13.07
C ASN A 167 13.69 12.99 -13.77
N ASP A 168 12.78 12.18 -13.23
CA ASP A 168 11.43 12.01 -13.75
C ASP A 168 10.56 13.21 -13.33
N PRO A 169 10.11 14.07 -14.28
CA PRO A 169 9.32 15.26 -13.96
C PRO A 169 7.94 14.93 -13.38
N GLU A 170 7.41 13.74 -13.65
CA GLU A 170 6.10 13.29 -13.14
C GLU A 170 6.21 12.70 -11.72
N ALA A 171 7.43 12.42 -11.26
CA ALA A 171 7.61 11.77 -9.96
C ALA A 171 7.63 12.78 -8.81
N MET A 172 6.89 12.43 -7.77
CA MET A 172 6.87 13.14 -6.48
C MET A 172 7.42 12.25 -5.38
N ILE A 173 7.97 12.83 -4.33
CA ILE A 173 8.32 12.09 -3.12
C ILE A 173 7.01 11.69 -2.41
N TYR A 174 6.84 10.39 -2.17
CA TYR A 174 5.63 9.80 -1.62
C TYR A 174 5.94 8.84 -0.46
N PRO A 175 5.08 8.75 0.58
CA PRO A 175 5.29 7.83 1.69
C PRO A 175 4.78 6.42 1.37
N PHE A 176 5.64 5.41 1.57
CA PHE A 176 5.32 4.01 1.36
C PHE A 176 5.50 3.20 2.63
N LYS A 177 4.68 2.17 2.79
CA LYS A 177 4.94 1.12 3.76
C LYS A 177 5.91 0.10 3.14
N LEU A 178 6.99 -0.19 3.85
CA LEU A 178 7.82 -1.34 3.52
C LEU A 178 7.18 -2.59 4.13
N MET A 179 7.03 -3.63 3.32
CA MET A 179 6.64 -4.96 3.76
C MET A 179 7.76 -5.93 3.43
N VAL A 180 8.19 -6.70 4.41
CA VAL A 180 9.29 -7.67 4.30
C VAL A 180 8.75 -9.06 4.62
N GLY A 181 9.34 -10.09 4.02
CA GLY A 181 8.97 -11.46 4.34
C GLY A 181 9.79 -12.47 3.57
N ASN A 182 9.46 -13.72 3.78
CA ASN A 182 9.92 -14.79 2.91
C ASN A 182 8.72 -15.46 2.22
N GLN A 183 8.97 -16.01 1.07
CA GLN A 183 7.99 -16.69 0.25
C GLN A 183 8.68 -17.84 -0.49
N PRO A 184 8.03 -18.99 -0.68
CA PRO A 184 8.64 -20.09 -1.40
C PRO A 184 8.94 -19.69 -2.84
N VAL A 185 10.10 -20.14 -3.32
CA VAL A 185 10.58 -19.92 -4.69
C VAL A 185 11.02 -21.24 -5.30
N ASP A 186 10.93 -21.36 -6.61
CA ASP A 186 11.57 -22.44 -7.36
C ASP A 186 12.97 -21.98 -7.81
N PRO A 187 14.04 -22.56 -7.27
CA PRO A 187 15.40 -22.14 -7.61
C PRO A 187 15.80 -22.49 -9.05
N ASN A 188 15.13 -23.46 -9.69
CA ASN A 188 15.44 -23.89 -11.05
C ASN A 188 14.82 -22.94 -12.07
N THR A 189 13.55 -22.64 -11.90
CA THR A 189 12.82 -21.74 -12.80
C THR A 189 13.04 -20.27 -12.45
N LYS A 190 13.55 -19.98 -11.23
CA LYS A 190 13.70 -18.63 -10.70
C LYS A 190 12.38 -17.88 -10.57
N THR A 191 11.32 -18.59 -10.24
CA THR A 191 10.00 -18.01 -10.06
C THR A 191 9.56 -18.06 -8.60
N VAL A 192 8.82 -17.06 -8.17
CA VAL A 192 8.16 -17.04 -6.88
C VAL A 192 6.91 -17.92 -6.98
N LEU A 193 6.71 -18.79 -6.00
CA LEU A 193 5.55 -19.69 -5.96
C LEU A 193 4.35 -18.99 -5.33
N VAL A 194 3.15 -19.32 -5.81
CA VAL A 194 1.89 -18.86 -5.24
C VAL A 194 1.32 -19.97 -4.37
N PRO A 195 1.34 -19.83 -3.04
CA PRO A 195 0.69 -20.80 -2.17
C PRO A 195 -0.82 -20.78 -2.36
N HIS A 196 -1.41 -21.96 -2.51
CA HIS A 196 -2.85 -22.15 -2.65
C HIS A 196 -3.45 -22.27 -1.24
N LEU A 197 -3.80 -21.16 -0.60
CA LEU A 197 -4.30 -21.14 0.77
C LEU A 197 -5.78 -21.48 0.92
N PHE A 198 -6.54 -21.22 -0.10
CA PHE A 198 -7.99 -21.40 -0.09
C PHE A 198 -8.43 -22.05 -1.38
N GLY A 199 -9.16 -23.15 -1.26
CA GLY A 199 -9.91 -23.74 -2.37
C GLY A 199 -11.12 -22.87 -2.71
N GLY A 200 -11.33 -22.55 -3.99
CA GLY A 200 -12.63 -22.04 -4.46
C GLY A 200 -13.72 -23.11 -4.35
N LYS A 201 -15.00 -22.72 -4.44
CA LYS A 201 -16.13 -23.69 -4.53
C LYS A 201 -15.85 -24.66 -5.70
N GLY A 202 -15.66 -25.95 -5.38
CA GLY A 202 -15.31 -26.99 -6.35
C GLY A 202 -13.83 -27.12 -6.72
N GLY A 203 -12.95 -26.30 -6.16
CA GLY A 203 -11.50 -26.47 -6.30
C GLY A 203 -10.93 -27.50 -5.32
N PRO A 204 -9.72 -28.00 -5.57
CA PRO A 204 -9.06 -28.89 -4.62
C PRO A 204 -8.90 -28.18 -3.29
N ASN A 205 -9.23 -28.89 -2.21
CA ASN A 205 -8.98 -28.40 -0.86
C ASN A 205 -7.45 -28.22 -0.72
N PRO A 206 -6.92 -27.05 -0.39
CA PRO A 206 -5.48 -26.82 -0.35
C PRO A 206 -4.76 -27.62 0.77
N TYR A 207 -5.51 -28.19 1.73
CA TYR A 207 -4.99 -29.07 2.79
C TYR A 207 -6.06 -30.02 3.31
#